data_ee0f058288e42eefbc188773f0c51e7b
#
_entry.id   ee0f058288e42eefbc188773f0c51e7b
#
_cell.length_a   1.000
_cell.length_b   1.000
_cell.length_c   1.000
_cell.angle_alpha   90.00
_cell.angle_beta   90.00
_cell.angle_gamma   90.00
#
_symmetry.space_group_name_H-M   'P 1'
#
loop_
_entity.id
_entity.type
_entity.pdbx_description
1 polymer ?
#
loop_
_entity_poly.entity_id
_entity_poly.type
_entity_poly.pdbx_seq_one_letter_code
_entity_poly.pdbx_strand_id
1 'polypeptide(L)'
;RFIISEIEVAVKLKADLPAGSDLAAAEAAIESIHPVIEMIGNPFVDRAAQSKDLLLGDLQSNGAIVVGPAVDNGIRAELATLPVSLSYDGAVAHSVEKGANWEDILKALSWLSTHAEGRGLGLKAGHVIITGARALLARGDAKEIEGQLGAWGKVNCTITG
;
A
#
# COMPACT_ATOMS: atom_id res chain seq x y z
N ARG A 1 17.80 7.24 1.45
CA ARG A 1 18.00 5.80 1.59
C ARG A 1 16.69 5.14 1.99
N PHE A 2 16.30 4.04 1.35
CA PHE A 2 15.17 3.20 1.79
C PHE A 2 15.57 2.39 3.02
N ILE A 3 14.75 2.40 4.05
CA ILE A 3 15.05 1.81 5.36
C ILE A 3 14.09 0.69 5.78
N ILE A 4 12.84 0.76 5.34
CA ILE A 4 11.77 -0.21 5.63
C ILE A 4 11.09 -0.56 4.32
N SER A 5 10.60 -1.77 4.20
CA SER A 5 9.63 -2.15 3.18
C SER A 5 8.35 -2.67 3.82
N GLU A 6 7.24 -2.34 3.19
CA GLU A 6 5.89 -2.73 3.58
C GLU A 6 5.24 -3.48 2.44
N ILE A 7 4.60 -4.62 2.73
CA ILE A 7 3.70 -5.26 1.77
C ILE A 7 2.28 -4.82 2.05
N GLU A 8 1.62 -4.35 0.99
CA GLU A 8 0.26 -3.84 1.03
C GLU A 8 -0.61 -4.45 -0.06
N VAL A 9 -1.91 -4.28 0.10
CA VAL A 9 -2.88 -4.37 -0.99
C VAL A 9 -3.09 -2.96 -1.53
N ALA A 10 -3.14 -2.80 -2.84
CA ALA A 10 -3.55 -1.56 -3.48
C ALA A 10 -4.76 -1.78 -4.38
N VAL A 11 -5.52 -0.72 -4.59
CA VAL A 11 -6.58 -0.66 -5.58
C VAL A 11 -6.25 0.38 -6.63
N LYS A 12 -6.54 0.06 -7.90
CA LYS A 12 -6.45 1.01 -9.01
C LYS A 12 -7.85 1.44 -9.43
N LEU A 13 -8.04 2.72 -9.65
CA LEU A 13 -9.31 3.28 -10.09
C LEU A 13 -9.44 3.28 -11.61
N LYS A 14 -10.63 2.90 -12.14
CA LYS A 14 -11.02 3.04 -13.55
C LYS A 14 -11.84 4.30 -13.82
N ALA A 15 -12.33 4.94 -12.76
CA ALA A 15 -13.16 6.13 -12.85
C ALA A 15 -12.81 7.10 -11.71
N ASP A 16 -13.11 8.38 -11.91
CA ASP A 16 -13.03 9.39 -10.86
C ASP A 16 -13.97 9.02 -9.72
N LEU A 17 -13.53 9.27 -8.48
CA LEU A 17 -14.32 9.06 -7.28
C LEU A 17 -14.56 10.42 -6.59
N PRO A 18 -15.71 11.08 -6.86
CA PRO A 18 -16.02 12.40 -6.33
C PRO A 18 -16.14 12.41 -4.79
N ALA A 19 -15.99 13.59 -4.19
CA ALA A 19 -16.26 13.79 -2.77
C ALA A 19 -17.69 13.35 -2.40
N GLY A 20 -17.80 12.69 -1.24
CA GLY A 20 -19.10 12.18 -0.75
C GLY A 20 -19.56 10.87 -1.40
N SER A 21 -18.70 10.22 -2.19
CA SER A 21 -18.99 8.90 -2.74
C SER A 21 -19.26 7.88 -1.63
N ASP A 22 -20.31 7.09 -1.78
CA ASP A 22 -20.62 5.98 -0.88
C ASP A 22 -19.81 4.71 -1.18
N LEU A 23 -20.05 3.63 -0.43
CA LEU A 23 -19.32 2.37 -0.60
C LEU A 23 -19.58 1.74 -1.96
N ALA A 24 -20.78 1.85 -2.49
CA ALA A 24 -21.14 1.28 -3.80
C ALA A 24 -20.42 2.02 -4.93
N ALA A 25 -20.36 3.35 -4.85
CA ALA A 25 -19.58 4.17 -5.79
C ALA A 25 -18.08 3.88 -5.70
N ALA A 26 -17.56 3.74 -4.48
CA ALA A 26 -16.15 3.38 -4.26
C ALA A 26 -15.82 2.02 -4.89
N GLU A 27 -16.66 1.01 -4.68
CA GLU A 27 -16.49 -0.31 -5.27
C GLU A 27 -16.58 -0.27 -6.80
N ALA A 28 -17.56 0.44 -7.34
CA ALA A 28 -17.74 0.58 -8.79
C ALA A 28 -16.57 1.29 -9.48
N ALA A 29 -15.88 2.19 -8.78
CA ALA A 29 -14.73 2.91 -9.31
C ALA A 29 -13.45 2.06 -9.39
N ILE A 30 -13.37 0.92 -8.70
CA ILE A 30 -12.17 0.07 -8.68
C ILE A 30 -12.07 -0.73 -9.98
N GLU A 31 -10.90 -0.66 -10.63
CA GLU A 31 -10.52 -1.44 -11.80
C GLU A 31 -9.93 -2.79 -11.38
N SER A 32 -8.93 -2.75 -10.51
CA SER A 32 -8.10 -3.91 -10.18
C SER A 32 -7.48 -3.79 -8.79
N ILE A 33 -7.03 -4.93 -8.27
CA ILE A 33 -6.36 -5.08 -6.98
C ILE A 33 -4.94 -5.58 -7.25
N HIS A 34 -3.97 -5.08 -6.49
CA HIS A 34 -2.56 -5.33 -6.72
C HIS A 34 -1.82 -5.62 -5.41
N PRO A 35 -0.83 -6.52 -5.39
CA PRO A 35 0.22 -6.51 -4.38
C PRO A 35 1.12 -5.30 -4.61
N VAL A 36 1.51 -4.63 -3.54
CA VAL A 36 2.37 -3.44 -3.61
C VAL A 36 3.43 -3.51 -2.53
N ILE A 37 4.65 -3.12 -2.87
CA ILE A 37 5.68 -2.81 -1.88
C ILE A 37 5.76 -1.30 -1.75
N GLU A 38 5.52 -0.78 -0.54
CA GLU A 38 5.89 0.58 -0.18
C GLU A 38 7.31 0.59 0.40
N MET A 39 8.13 1.48 -0.14
CA MET A 39 9.50 1.69 0.29
C MET A 39 9.58 2.96 1.13
N ILE A 40 9.75 2.81 2.43
CA ILE A 40 9.90 3.94 3.34
C ILE A 40 11.30 4.52 3.22
N GLY A 41 11.35 5.79 2.86
CA GLY A 41 12.59 6.57 2.76
C GLY A 41 12.98 7.21 4.09
N ASN A 42 14.24 7.61 4.19
CA ASN A 42 14.71 8.45 5.29
C ASN A 42 15.59 9.58 4.73
N PRO A 43 15.04 10.79 4.53
CA PRO A 43 15.79 11.94 4.07
C PRO A 43 16.57 12.62 5.20
N PHE A 44 16.33 12.27 6.47
CA PHE A 44 16.93 12.92 7.61
C PHE A 44 18.21 12.25 8.07
N VAL A 45 19.17 13.05 8.57
CA VAL A 45 20.39 12.54 9.22
C VAL A 45 20.03 11.79 10.50
N ASP A 46 19.14 12.38 11.31
CA ASP A 46 18.58 11.77 12.51
C ASP A 46 17.05 11.85 12.45
N ARG A 47 16.43 10.72 12.05
CA ARG A 47 14.96 10.62 11.98
C ARG A 47 14.30 10.64 13.37
N ALA A 48 14.97 10.08 14.38
CA ALA A 48 14.40 9.99 15.73
C ALA A 48 14.30 11.37 16.41
N ALA A 49 15.14 12.32 16.00
CA ALA A 49 15.11 13.69 16.48
C ALA A 49 14.03 14.54 15.80
N GLN A 50 13.36 14.05 14.75
CA GLN A 50 12.36 14.84 14.04
C GLN A 50 11.01 14.83 14.75
N SER A 51 10.26 15.96 14.63
CA SER A 51 8.90 16.02 15.14
C SER A 51 7.94 15.12 14.35
N LYS A 52 6.87 14.67 15.01
CA LYS A 52 5.82 13.88 14.34
C LYS A 52 5.17 14.64 13.19
N ASP A 53 4.98 15.95 13.33
CA ASP A 53 4.38 16.80 12.31
C ASP A 53 5.27 16.91 11.07
N LEU A 54 6.60 16.98 11.25
CA LEU A 54 7.54 16.95 10.13
C LEU A 54 7.52 15.61 9.41
N LEU A 55 7.50 14.50 10.14
CA LEU A 55 7.42 13.17 9.54
C LEU A 55 6.07 12.95 8.81
N LEU A 56 4.98 13.49 9.33
CA LEU A 56 3.68 13.45 8.68
C LEU A 56 3.69 14.32 7.40
N GLY A 57 4.27 15.51 7.48
CA GLY A 57 4.43 16.43 6.33
C GLY A 57 5.31 15.86 5.22
N ASP A 58 6.25 14.96 5.56
CA ASP A 58 7.08 14.19 4.63
C ASP A 58 6.35 12.93 4.11
N LEU A 59 5.05 13.00 3.93
CA LEU A 59 4.18 11.89 3.47
C LEU A 59 4.36 10.60 4.29
N GLN A 60 4.59 10.71 5.60
CA GLN A 60 4.96 9.61 6.49
C GLN A 60 6.20 8.83 6.01
N SER A 61 7.09 9.54 5.30
CA SER A 61 8.33 9.00 4.72
C SER A 61 8.12 8.05 3.54
N ASN A 62 6.97 8.13 2.86
CA ASN A 62 6.80 7.43 1.59
C ASN A 62 7.94 7.81 0.63
N GLY A 63 8.70 6.84 0.17
CA GLY A 63 9.83 7.07 -0.72
C GLY A 63 9.60 6.54 -2.13
N ALA A 64 8.89 5.42 -2.24
CA ALA A 64 8.51 4.82 -3.52
C ALA A 64 7.41 3.78 -3.32
N ILE A 65 6.67 3.51 -4.39
CA ILE A 65 5.67 2.43 -4.47
C ILE A 65 6.01 1.56 -5.67
N VAL A 66 6.10 0.25 -5.45
CA VAL A 66 6.29 -0.74 -6.51
C VAL A 66 5.00 -1.55 -6.64
N VAL A 67 4.31 -1.39 -7.76
CA VAL A 67 3.02 -2.02 -8.01
C VAL A 67 3.22 -3.31 -8.80
N GLY A 68 2.75 -4.41 -8.24
CA GLY A 68 2.77 -5.72 -8.88
C GLY A 68 1.62 -5.93 -9.89
N PRO A 69 1.57 -7.09 -10.54
CA PRO A 69 0.46 -7.44 -11.43
C PRO A 69 -0.90 -7.43 -10.74
N ALA A 70 -1.97 -7.19 -11.49
CA ALA A 70 -3.32 -7.31 -10.98
C ALA A 70 -3.60 -8.76 -10.56
N VAL A 71 -4.34 -8.92 -9.46
CA VAL A 71 -4.79 -10.22 -8.95
C VAL A 71 -6.29 -10.39 -9.17
N ASP A 72 -6.76 -11.64 -9.08
CA ASP A 72 -8.19 -11.93 -9.23
C ASP A 72 -9.01 -11.31 -8.09
N ASN A 73 -10.22 -10.86 -8.42
CA ASN A 73 -11.13 -10.21 -7.48
C ASN A 73 -11.62 -11.12 -6.35
N GLY A 74 -11.46 -12.44 -6.46
CA GLY A 74 -11.75 -13.38 -5.38
C GLY A 74 -10.99 -13.12 -4.10
N ILE A 75 -9.82 -12.46 -4.18
CA ILE A 75 -9.02 -12.05 -3.02
C ILE A 75 -9.83 -11.22 -1.99
N ARG A 76 -10.86 -10.49 -2.45
CA ARG A 76 -11.71 -9.64 -1.59
C ARG A 76 -12.30 -10.39 -0.40
N ALA A 77 -12.69 -11.66 -0.62
CA ALA A 77 -13.29 -12.48 0.41
C ALA A 77 -12.30 -12.93 1.50
N GLU A 78 -11.00 -12.93 1.20
CA GLU A 78 -9.95 -13.45 2.06
C GLU A 78 -9.14 -12.35 2.75
N LEU A 79 -9.32 -11.09 2.39
CA LEU A 79 -8.44 -9.98 2.83
C LEU A 79 -8.25 -9.89 4.35
N ALA A 80 -9.27 -10.20 5.16
CA ALA A 80 -9.16 -10.12 6.62
C ALA A 80 -8.15 -11.11 7.22
N THR A 81 -8.00 -12.27 6.59
CA THR A 81 -7.16 -13.40 7.05
C THR A 81 -6.11 -13.79 6.01
N LEU A 82 -5.89 -12.93 5.02
CA LEU A 82 -4.96 -13.19 3.94
C LEU A 82 -3.54 -13.37 4.48
N PRO A 83 -2.89 -14.54 4.25
CA PRO A 83 -1.49 -14.68 4.58
C PRO A 83 -0.65 -13.81 3.66
N VAL A 84 0.19 -12.97 4.24
CA VAL A 84 1.14 -12.14 3.49
C VAL A 84 2.55 -12.35 4.01
N SER A 85 3.53 -12.21 3.14
CA SER A 85 4.93 -12.32 3.55
C SER A 85 5.80 -11.29 2.84
N LEU A 86 6.87 -10.89 3.54
CA LEU A 86 8.02 -10.18 3.01
C LEU A 86 9.21 -11.13 3.01
N SER A 87 9.88 -11.23 1.87
CA SER A 87 11.13 -11.96 1.72
C SER A 87 12.25 -11.01 1.34
N TYR A 88 13.43 -11.22 1.88
CA TYR A 88 14.64 -10.47 1.62
C TYR A 88 15.72 -11.41 1.11
N ASP A 89 16.30 -11.07 -0.04
CA ASP A 89 17.36 -11.85 -0.69
C ASP A 89 17.02 -13.35 -0.79
N GLY A 90 15.76 -13.66 -1.12
CA GLY A 90 15.24 -15.01 -1.29
C GLY A 90 14.79 -15.74 -0.02
N ALA A 91 14.93 -15.13 1.16
CA ALA A 91 14.48 -15.73 2.43
C ALA A 91 13.27 -14.99 3.02
N VAL A 92 12.25 -15.74 3.49
CA VAL A 92 11.11 -15.15 4.20
C VAL A 92 11.60 -14.49 5.49
N ALA A 93 11.43 -13.17 5.58
CA ALA A 93 11.85 -12.36 6.71
C ALA A 93 10.71 -12.07 7.69
N HIS A 94 9.48 -11.96 7.19
CA HIS A 94 8.31 -11.68 8.03
C HIS A 94 7.03 -12.18 7.35
N SER A 95 6.07 -12.66 8.15
CA SER A 95 4.75 -13.05 7.65
C SER A 95 3.66 -12.74 8.68
N VAL A 96 2.46 -12.43 8.18
CA VAL A 96 1.24 -12.20 8.97
C VAL A 96 0.03 -12.79 8.26
N GLU A 97 -1.05 -13.05 9.02
CA GLU A 97 -2.32 -13.58 8.48
C GLU A 97 -3.50 -12.71 8.95
N LYS A 98 -3.36 -11.40 8.78
CA LYS A 98 -4.40 -10.43 9.17
C LYS A 98 -4.30 -9.15 8.37
N GLY A 99 -5.41 -8.41 8.28
CA GLY A 99 -5.42 -7.10 7.67
C GLY A 99 -6.84 -6.54 7.56
N ALA A 100 -6.96 -5.38 6.95
CA ALA A 100 -8.25 -4.77 6.64
C ALA A 100 -9.06 -5.70 5.72
N ASN A 101 -10.34 -5.86 5.99
CA ASN A 101 -11.27 -6.54 5.10
C ASN A 101 -11.68 -5.63 3.93
N TRP A 102 -12.44 -6.17 2.98
CA TRP A 102 -12.84 -5.41 1.80
C TRP A 102 -13.73 -4.19 2.14
N GLU A 103 -14.66 -4.35 3.06
CA GLU A 103 -15.54 -3.25 3.48
C GLU A 103 -14.76 -2.11 4.14
N ASP A 104 -13.73 -2.41 4.93
CA ASP A 104 -12.86 -1.39 5.53
C ASP A 104 -12.10 -0.60 4.46
N ILE A 105 -11.64 -1.27 3.40
CA ILE A 105 -11.01 -0.61 2.24
C ILE A 105 -12.00 0.33 1.55
N LEU A 106 -13.24 -0.12 1.32
CA LEU A 106 -14.26 0.72 0.70
C LEU A 106 -14.62 1.94 1.57
N LYS A 107 -14.73 1.75 2.90
CA LYS A 107 -14.94 2.87 3.85
C LYS A 107 -13.80 3.88 3.79
N ALA A 108 -12.56 3.39 3.73
CA ALA A 108 -11.39 4.26 3.62
C ALA A 108 -11.39 5.04 2.30
N LEU A 109 -11.74 4.41 1.18
CA LEU A 109 -11.87 5.09 -0.13
C LEU A 109 -12.99 6.13 -0.13
N SER A 110 -14.15 5.80 0.42
CA SER A 110 -15.27 6.73 0.58
C SER A 110 -14.85 7.97 1.39
N TRP A 111 -14.20 7.78 2.53
CA TRP A 111 -13.64 8.88 3.33
C TRP A 111 -12.58 9.67 2.55
N LEU A 112 -11.66 8.96 1.88
CA LEU A 112 -10.55 9.58 1.14
C LEU A 112 -11.06 10.45 -0.02
N SER A 113 -12.17 10.08 -0.65
CA SER A 113 -12.75 10.87 -1.74
C SER A 113 -13.04 12.32 -1.32
N THR A 114 -13.64 12.49 -0.14
CA THR A 114 -13.94 13.82 0.43
C THR A 114 -12.67 14.50 0.93
N HIS A 115 -11.79 13.76 1.59
CA HIS A 115 -10.55 14.31 2.15
C HIS A 115 -9.60 14.83 1.07
N ALA A 116 -9.42 14.06 -0.01
CA ALA A 116 -8.56 14.45 -1.13
C ALA A 116 -9.12 15.66 -1.90
N GLU A 117 -10.44 15.70 -2.14
CA GLU A 117 -11.10 16.82 -2.78
C GLU A 117 -10.93 18.11 -1.97
N GLY A 118 -11.13 18.04 -0.65
CA GLY A 118 -10.91 19.17 0.28
C GLY A 118 -9.47 19.72 0.27
N ARG A 119 -8.52 18.94 -0.25
CA ARG A 119 -7.12 19.36 -0.46
C ARG A 119 -6.80 19.73 -1.91
N GLY A 120 -7.81 19.77 -2.79
CA GLY A 120 -7.64 20.10 -4.20
C GLY A 120 -6.99 19.00 -5.04
N LEU A 121 -6.91 17.77 -4.53
CA LEU A 121 -6.27 16.65 -5.23
C LEU A 121 -7.30 15.81 -6.01
N GLY A 122 -8.43 15.48 -5.39
CA GLY A 122 -9.42 14.56 -5.93
C GLY A 122 -8.90 13.14 -6.15
N LEU A 123 -9.80 12.19 -6.33
CA LEU A 123 -9.44 10.83 -6.73
C LEU A 123 -9.83 10.63 -8.19
N LYS A 124 -8.85 10.28 -9.03
CA LYS A 124 -8.99 10.23 -10.49
C LYS A 124 -8.81 8.82 -11.04
N ALA A 125 -9.43 8.56 -12.18
CA ALA A 125 -9.15 7.35 -12.95
C ALA A 125 -7.64 7.16 -13.15
N GLY A 126 -7.17 5.93 -13.00
CA GLY A 126 -5.75 5.58 -13.06
C GLY A 126 -4.98 5.73 -11.74
N HIS A 127 -5.53 6.41 -10.72
CA HIS A 127 -4.85 6.46 -9.42
C HIS A 127 -4.75 5.06 -8.80
N VAL A 128 -3.57 4.78 -8.24
CA VAL A 128 -3.31 3.62 -7.40
C VAL A 128 -3.31 4.08 -5.94
N ILE A 129 -4.10 3.44 -5.11
CA ILE A 129 -4.27 3.78 -3.71
C ILE A 129 -3.83 2.59 -2.87
N ILE A 130 -2.79 2.77 -2.07
CA ILE A 130 -2.32 1.79 -1.08
C ILE A 130 -3.24 1.84 0.15
N THR A 131 -3.44 0.70 0.80
CA THR A 131 -4.47 0.53 1.84
C THR A 131 -3.94 0.34 3.24
N GLY A 132 -2.65 0.55 3.44
CA GLY A 132 -1.96 0.39 4.72
C GLY A 132 -1.21 -0.92 4.84
N ALA A 133 -0.09 -0.87 5.53
CA ALA A 133 0.82 -1.98 5.71
C ALA A 133 0.12 -3.22 6.30
N ARG A 134 0.26 -4.36 5.62
CA ARG A 134 -0.09 -5.66 6.18
C ARG A 134 1.06 -6.28 6.94
N ALA A 135 2.25 -6.21 6.37
CA ALA A 135 3.50 -6.53 7.05
C ALA A 135 4.53 -5.48 6.72
N LEU A 136 5.34 -5.10 7.69
CA LEU A 136 6.42 -4.15 7.54
C LEU A 136 7.66 -4.63 8.30
N LEU A 137 8.84 -4.40 7.72
CA LEU A 137 10.10 -4.76 8.35
C LEU A 137 11.23 -3.87 7.85
N ALA A 138 12.20 -3.58 8.73
CA ALA A 138 13.44 -2.95 8.33
C ALA A 138 14.19 -3.87 7.34
N ARG A 139 14.57 -3.32 6.18
CA ARG A 139 15.24 -4.13 5.16
C ARG A 139 16.72 -4.38 5.41
N GLY A 140 17.35 -3.61 6.33
CA GLY A 140 18.80 -3.68 6.54
C GLY A 140 19.56 -3.36 5.25
N ASP A 141 20.43 -4.28 4.83
CA ASP A 141 21.22 -4.18 3.60
C ASP A 141 20.68 -5.07 2.46
N ALA A 142 19.51 -5.70 2.67
CA ALA A 142 18.86 -6.52 1.65
C ALA A 142 18.64 -5.72 0.37
N LYS A 143 18.89 -6.37 -0.77
CA LYS A 143 18.77 -5.77 -2.10
C LYS A 143 17.55 -6.25 -2.85
N GLU A 144 17.22 -7.51 -2.71
CA GLU A 144 16.03 -8.09 -3.34
C GLU A 144 14.89 -8.17 -2.33
N ILE A 145 13.75 -7.62 -2.67
CA ILE A 145 12.57 -7.58 -1.82
C ILE A 145 11.42 -8.20 -2.60
N GLU A 146 10.78 -9.19 -2.01
CA GLU A 146 9.55 -9.79 -2.53
C GLU A 146 8.44 -9.62 -1.50
N GLY A 147 7.28 -9.12 -1.94
CA GLY A 147 6.04 -9.12 -1.19
C GLY A 147 5.05 -10.09 -1.81
N GLN A 148 4.45 -10.99 -1.02
CA GLN A 148 3.51 -11.99 -1.49
C GLN A 148 2.17 -11.89 -0.77
N LEU A 149 1.08 -11.97 -1.53
CA LEU A 149 -0.30 -12.02 -1.05
C LEU A 149 -0.83 -13.46 -1.18
N GLY A 150 -0.47 -14.33 -0.24
CA GLY A 150 -0.88 -15.73 -0.25
C GLY A 150 -0.62 -16.43 -1.58
N ALA A 151 -1.65 -17.08 -2.12
CA ALA A 151 -1.61 -17.71 -3.44
C ALA A 151 -2.03 -16.75 -4.59
N TRP A 152 -2.46 -15.52 -4.28
CA TRP A 152 -3.06 -14.60 -5.24
C TRP A 152 -2.05 -13.88 -6.12
N GLY A 153 -0.88 -13.53 -5.59
CA GLY A 153 0.14 -12.85 -6.38
C GLY A 153 1.28 -12.32 -5.56
N LYS A 154 2.27 -11.78 -6.27
CA LYS A 154 3.47 -11.22 -5.68
C LYS A 154 4.00 -10.02 -6.46
N VAL A 155 4.85 -9.26 -5.80
CA VAL A 155 5.56 -8.12 -6.34
C VAL A 155 7.02 -8.18 -5.88
N ASN A 156 7.93 -7.80 -6.77
CA ASN A 156 9.38 -7.81 -6.49
C ASN A 156 9.99 -6.48 -6.83
N CYS A 157 11.01 -6.08 -6.09
CA CYS A 157 11.88 -4.99 -6.48
C CYS A 157 13.34 -5.28 -6.08
N THR A 158 14.25 -4.64 -6.79
CA THR A 158 15.69 -4.70 -6.52
C THR A 158 16.21 -3.30 -6.24
N ILE A 159 16.94 -3.12 -5.16
CA ILE A 159 17.59 -1.87 -4.80
C ILE A 159 18.95 -1.83 -5.49
N THR A 160 19.09 -0.92 -6.44
CA THR A 160 20.35 -0.69 -7.18
C THR A 160 21.00 0.61 -6.72
N GLY A 161 22.28 0.59 -6.38
CA GLY A 161 23.09 1.78 -6.04
C GLY A 161 23.41 1.95 -4.59
#